data_7adb229132658cb0d38b89cd562a3f19
#
_entry.id   7adb229132658cb0d38b89cd562a3f19
#
_cell.length_a   1.000
_cell.length_b   1.000
_cell.length_c   1.000
_cell.angle_alpha   90.00
_cell.angle_beta   90.00
_cell.angle_gamma   90.00
#
_symmetry.space_group_name_H-M   'P 1'
#
loop_
_entity.id
_entity.type
_entity.pdbx_description
1 polymer ?
#
loop_
_entity_poly.entity_id
_entity_poly.type
_entity_poly.pdbx_seq_one_letter_code
_entity_poly.pdbx_strand_id
1 'polypeptide(L)'
;GHHGSMHYLVRGLERRKDILKVFPKTKSILTVGIPYATQPLGTESIRYARYLRGVDREDYHTALPRLIEELLEPLRSKVSGLDYKVCVDTSAVLERTWGALCGLGWIGKNKMLIHSKLGSYFFIGVALMNQPTDQGPVLIPSYCGQCTRCLTACPTNAFTESGQLNSNQCISYLTLEKRVESNNSEKTKNDLKWDKEARVASEKRLNAPLKGFVAGCDLCQEVCPFNFKRTKAERNLVEEDPDEILTDIHALIDETEEDYRKRVRKTALSRVKPDMWRRNLMTVLDQASPEKKELPKN
;
A
#
# COMPACT_ATOMS: atom_id res chain seq x y z
N GLY A 1 -18.59 6.11 -5.32
CA GLY A 1 -17.96 5.39 -6.42
C GLY A 1 -16.42 5.41 -6.38
N HIS A 2 -15.77 6.35 -5.64
CA HIS A 2 -14.31 6.49 -5.64
C HIS A 2 -13.53 5.33 -5.02
N HIS A 3 -14.19 4.42 -4.29
CA HIS A 3 -13.56 3.23 -3.68
C HIS A 3 -13.37 2.06 -4.67
N GLY A 4 -13.83 2.19 -5.91
CA GLY A 4 -13.77 1.11 -6.90
C GLY A 4 -14.48 -0.16 -6.44
N SER A 5 -13.82 -1.32 -6.63
CA SER A 5 -14.34 -2.63 -6.21
C SER A 5 -14.01 -3.00 -4.74
N MET A 6 -13.46 -2.07 -3.96
CA MET A 6 -13.16 -2.30 -2.54
C MET A 6 -14.41 -2.24 -1.65
N HIS A 7 -15.39 -3.12 -1.90
CA HIS A 7 -16.67 -3.15 -1.18
C HIS A 7 -16.53 -3.37 0.33
N TYR A 8 -15.39 -3.89 0.79
CA TYR A 8 -15.10 -4.02 2.23
C TYR A 8 -15.03 -2.66 2.94
N LEU A 9 -14.73 -1.57 2.23
CA LEU A 9 -14.78 -0.20 2.78
C LEU A 9 -16.21 0.18 3.14
N VAL A 10 -17.17 -0.14 2.27
CA VAL A 10 -18.59 0.14 2.50
C VAL A 10 -19.15 -0.76 3.60
N ARG A 11 -18.89 -2.06 3.54
CA ARG A 11 -19.34 -3.03 4.56
C ARG A 11 -18.81 -2.73 5.96
N GLY A 12 -17.61 -2.16 6.05
CA GLY A 12 -16.99 -1.79 7.32
C GLY A 12 -17.26 -0.35 7.78
N LEU A 13 -18.12 0.41 7.08
CA LEU A 13 -18.29 1.85 7.29
C LEU A 13 -18.69 2.21 8.72
N GLU A 14 -19.67 1.50 9.30
CA GLU A 14 -20.17 1.80 10.65
C GLU A 14 -19.12 1.57 11.74
N ARG A 15 -18.25 0.56 11.59
CA ARG A 15 -17.11 0.34 12.48
C ARG A 15 -16.02 1.39 12.28
N ARG A 16 -15.81 1.87 11.04
CA ARG A 16 -14.85 2.95 10.76
C ARG A 16 -15.29 4.31 11.30
N LYS A 17 -16.60 4.54 11.37
CA LYS A 17 -17.16 5.76 11.96
C LYS A 17 -17.13 5.77 13.49
N ASP A 18 -17.17 4.59 14.10
CA ASP A 18 -17.26 4.43 15.54
C ASP A 18 -16.27 3.37 16.02
N ILE A 19 -15.18 3.84 16.62
CA ILE A 19 -14.10 2.99 17.12
C ILE A 19 -14.56 2.05 18.25
N LEU A 20 -15.60 2.43 19.00
CA LEU A 20 -16.16 1.58 20.05
C LEU A 20 -16.83 0.32 19.47
N LYS A 21 -17.23 0.32 18.20
CA LYS A 21 -17.70 -0.89 17.50
C LYS A 21 -16.56 -1.84 17.12
N VAL A 22 -15.30 -1.38 17.17
CA VAL A 22 -14.11 -2.21 16.93
C VAL A 22 -13.60 -2.79 18.25
N PHE A 23 -13.53 -1.95 19.30
CA PHE A 23 -13.15 -2.34 20.66
C PHE A 23 -13.98 -1.53 21.67
N PRO A 24 -15.06 -2.11 22.24
CA PRO A 24 -16.02 -1.39 23.10
C PRO A 24 -15.42 -0.80 24.37
N LYS A 25 -14.29 -1.34 24.82
CA LYS A 25 -13.60 -0.87 26.03
C LYS A 25 -12.66 0.32 25.78
N THR A 26 -12.57 0.84 24.56
CA THR A 26 -11.63 1.92 24.19
C THR A 26 -11.86 3.17 25.03
N LYS A 27 -10.83 3.64 25.70
CA LYS A 27 -10.77 4.92 26.42
C LYS A 27 -9.63 5.81 25.91
N SER A 28 -8.58 5.21 25.34
CA SER A 28 -7.48 5.93 24.70
C SER A 28 -6.98 5.20 23.47
N ILE A 29 -6.24 5.92 22.65
CA ILE A 29 -5.68 5.43 21.39
C ILE A 29 -4.21 5.80 21.33
N LEU A 30 -3.36 4.80 21.09
CA LEU A 30 -1.95 4.98 20.78
C LEU A 30 -1.75 4.70 19.29
N THR A 31 -1.06 5.61 18.60
CA THR A 31 -0.63 5.38 17.22
C THR A 31 0.88 5.28 17.14
N VAL A 32 1.36 4.31 16.37
CA VAL A 32 2.78 4.04 16.17
C VAL A 32 3.11 4.16 14.69
N GLY A 33 4.17 4.91 14.36
CA GLY A 33 4.72 5.01 13.02
C GLY A 33 6.03 4.22 12.92
N ILE A 34 6.07 3.16 12.15
CA ILE A 34 7.28 2.34 11.94
C ILE A 34 7.84 2.64 10.54
N PRO A 35 9.00 3.31 10.43
CA PRO A 35 9.59 3.62 9.14
C PRO A 35 9.92 2.37 8.34
N TYR A 36 9.80 2.44 7.01
CA TYR A 36 10.31 1.43 6.10
C TYR A 36 11.32 2.02 5.12
N ALA A 37 12.08 1.17 4.43
CA ALA A 37 13.15 1.57 3.53
C ALA A 37 12.66 2.51 2.43
N THR A 38 13.44 3.55 2.15
CA THR A 38 13.10 4.60 1.18
C THR A 38 13.74 4.39 -0.19
N GLN A 39 14.66 3.43 -0.30
CA GLN A 39 15.27 3.08 -1.58
C GLN A 39 14.20 2.55 -2.56
N PRO A 40 14.30 2.87 -3.85
CA PRO A 40 13.45 2.28 -4.86
C PRO A 40 13.47 0.75 -4.77
N LEU A 41 12.32 0.13 -4.98
CA LEU A 41 12.18 -1.30 -5.00
C LEU A 41 11.97 -1.76 -6.44
N GLY A 42 12.88 -2.59 -6.95
CA GLY A 42 12.92 -3.00 -8.36
C GLY A 42 13.90 -2.17 -9.19
N THR A 43 13.70 -2.17 -10.50
CA THR A 43 14.49 -1.43 -11.51
C THR A 43 13.67 -0.28 -12.09
N GLU A 44 14.27 0.49 -13.04
CA GLU A 44 13.50 1.49 -13.81
C GLU A 44 12.38 0.86 -14.64
N SER A 45 12.58 -0.36 -15.13
CA SER A 45 11.60 -1.08 -15.95
C SER A 45 10.53 -1.80 -15.14
N ILE A 46 10.87 -2.30 -13.95
CA ILE A 46 9.97 -3.01 -13.05
C ILE A 46 10.04 -2.39 -11.68
N ARG A 47 8.97 -1.75 -11.26
CA ARG A 47 8.89 -0.99 -10.02
C ARG A 47 7.82 -1.56 -9.10
N TYR A 48 8.11 -1.48 -7.82
CA TYR A 48 7.20 -1.87 -6.74
C TYR A 48 7.02 -0.69 -5.78
N ALA A 49 5.88 -0.59 -5.14
CA ALA A 49 5.75 0.31 -4.01
C ALA A 49 6.66 -0.16 -2.86
N ARG A 50 7.39 0.76 -2.25
CA ARG A 50 8.43 0.46 -1.25
C ARG A 50 7.94 -0.31 -0.04
N TYR A 51 6.69 -0.06 0.39
CA TYR A 51 6.09 -0.76 1.52
C TYR A 51 5.99 -2.28 1.34
N LEU A 52 6.02 -2.76 0.08
CA LEU A 52 5.97 -4.21 -0.21
C LEU A 52 7.21 -4.97 0.27
N ARG A 53 8.30 -4.25 0.58
CA ARG A 53 9.48 -4.82 1.26
C ARG A 53 9.15 -5.33 2.66
N GLY A 54 8.12 -4.78 3.31
CA GLY A 54 7.73 -5.14 4.66
C GLY A 54 8.63 -4.50 5.72
N VAL A 55 8.68 -5.11 6.89
CA VAL A 55 9.60 -4.79 7.99
C VAL A 55 10.56 -5.96 8.11
N ASP A 56 11.85 -5.74 7.94
CA ASP A 56 12.89 -6.79 7.94
C ASP A 56 12.50 -7.98 7.03
N ARG A 57 11.98 -7.68 5.83
CA ARG A 57 11.46 -8.63 4.84
C ARG A 57 10.23 -9.45 5.29
N GLU A 58 9.71 -9.21 6.49
CA GLU A 58 8.46 -9.81 6.96
C GLU A 58 7.27 -8.96 6.50
N ASP A 59 6.16 -9.60 6.17
CA ASP A 59 4.91 -8.92 5.88
C ASP A 59 4.51 -8.01 7.04
N TYR A 60 4.32 -6.72 6.77
CA TYR A 60 3.98 -5.75 7.80
C TYR A 60 2.67 -6.07 8.54
N HIS A 61 1.76 -6.83 7.94
CA HIS A 61 0.55 -7.31 8.61
C HIS A 61 0.84 -8.26 9.77
N THR A 62 2.00 -8.91 9.76
CA THR A 62 2.48 -9.79 10.84
C THR A 62 3.47 -9.07 11.73
N ALA A 63 4.42 -8.36 11.14
CA ALA A 63 5.50 -7.70 11.87
C ALA A 63 4.99 -6.56 12.78
N LEU A 64 4.10 -5.69 12.28
CA LEU A 64 3.65 -4.55 13.07
C LEU A 64 2.86 -4.93 14.32
N PRO A 65 1.84 -5.82 14.26
CA PRO A 65 1.16 -6.26 15.48
C PRO A 65 2.13 -6.77 16.52
N ARG A 66 3.10 -7.62 16.14
CA ARG A 66 4.13 -8.15 17.05
C ARG A 66 4.97 -7.04 17.67
N LEU A 67 5.48 -6.10 16.89
CA LEU A 67 6.28 -4.98 17.40
C LEU A 67 5.50 -4.06 18.33
N ILE A 68 4.20 -3.85 18.08
CA ILE A 68 3.33 -3.06 18.95
C ILE A 68 3.03 -3.82 20.24
N GLU A 69 2.81 -5.13 20.19
CA GLU A 69 2.64 -5.98 21.38
C GLU A 69 3.91 -5.94 22.25
N GLU A 70 5.10 -6.07 21.66
CA GLU A 70 6.39 -5.96 22.35
C GLU A 70 6.56 -4.57 23.02
N LEU A 71 6.12 -3.51 22.36
CA LEU A 71 6.14 -2.14 22.89
C LEU A 71 5.21 -1.99 24.10
N LEU A 72 4.05 -2.66 24.08
CA LEU A 72 3.02 -2.56 25.11
C LEU A 72 3.24 -3.53 26.29
N GLU A 73 4.02 -4.59 26.11
CA GLU A 73 4.24 -5.62 27.13
C GLU A 73 4.74 -5.05 28.47
N PRO A 74 5.69 -4.09 28.51
CA PRO A 74 6.11 -3.46 29.77
C PRO A 74 4.99 -2.73 30.51
N LEU A 75 3.93 -2.31 29.83
CA LEU A 75 2.78 -1.65 30.44
C LEU A 75 1.86 -2.65 31.15
N ARG A 76 1.77 -3.90 30.69
CA ARG A 76 0.94 -4.95 31.31
C ARG A 76 1.31 -5.21 32.77
N SER A 77 2.61 -5.16 33.08
CA SER A 77 3.11 -5.35 34.44
C SER A 77 2.89 -4.11 35.33
N LYS A 78 2.76 -2.93 34.76
CA LYS A 78 2.65 -1.65 35.48
C LYS A 78 1.22 -1.15 35.64
N VAL A 79 0.32 -1.54 34.73
CA VAL A 79 -1.06 -1.06 34.69
C VAL A 79 -2.02 -2.22 34.91
N SER A 80 -2.56 -2.30 36.12
CA SER A 80 -3.53 -3.36 36.45
C SER A 80 -4.78 -3.31 35.58
N GLY A 81 -5.18 -4.45 35.01
CA GLY A 81 -6.36 -4.57 34.17
C GLY A 81 -6.21 -3.92 32.81
N LEU A 82 -4.99 -3.65 32.34
CA LEU A 82 -4.75 -3.19 30.99
C LEU A 82 -5.25 -4.23 29.96
N ASP A 83 -6.17 -3.79 29.11
CA ASP A 83 -6.69 -4.54 27.98
C ASP A 83 -6.61 -3.66 26.74
N TYR A 84 -6.18 -4.20 25.60
CA TYR A 84 -6.03 -3.45 24.36
C TYR A 84 -6.21 -4.32 23.13
N LYS A 85 -6.47 -3.67 22.01
CA LYS A 85 -6.56 -4.30 20.69
C LYS A 85 -5.62 -3.59 19.72
N VAL A 86 -4.65 -4.33 19.17
CA VAL A 86 -3.79 -3.84 18.08
C VAL A 86 -4.51 -3.97 16.74
N CYS A 87 -4.47 -2.92 15.96
CA CYS A 87 -5.10 -2.80 14.66
C CYS A 87 -4.06 -2.32 13.62
N VAL A 88 -3.92 -3.08 12.54
CA VAL A 88 -3.04 -2.76 11.42
C VAL A 88 -3.77 -3.13 10.11
N ASP A 89 -3.96 -2.17 9.23
CA ASP A 89 -4.51 -2.29 7.85
C ASP A 89 -5.83 -3.09 7.73
N THR A 90 -5.86 -4.33 8.12
CA THR A 90 -7.03 -5.23 7.93
C THR A 90 -8.20 -4.94 8.86
N SER A 91 -8.00 -4.15 9.91
CA SER A 91 -9.05 -3.74 10.84
C SER A 91 -9.92 -2.63 10.25
N ALA A 92 -11.17 -2.53 10.74
CA ALA A 92 -12.06 -1.44 10.34
C ALA A 92 -11.76 -0.15 11.11
N VAL A 93 -10.49 0.29 11.06
CA VAL A 93 -9.96 1.49 11.72
C VAL A 93 -9.44 2.45 10.64
N LEU A 94 -9.55 3.75 10.86
CA LEU A 94 -9.01 4.79 9.98
C LEU A 94 -7.63 5.21 10.50
N GLU A 95 -6.61 4.37 10.28
CA GLU A 95 -5.28 4.51 10.87
C GLU A 95 -4.65 5.88 10.59
N ARG A 96 -4.75 6.38 9.35
CA ARG A 96 -4.22 7.71 8.98
C ARG A 96 -4.93 8.84 9.73
N THR A 97 -6.24 8.72 9.92
CA THR A 97 -7.02 9.72 10.67
C THR A 97 -6.62 9.71 12.15
N TRP A 98 -6.53 8.52 12.76
CA TRP A 98 -6.10 8.41 14.15
C TRP A 98 -4.65 8.83 14.32
N GLY A 99 -3.76 8.48 13.38
CA GLY A 99 -2.39 8.97 13.37
C GLY A 99 -2.30 10.51 13.34
N ALA A 100 -3.15 11.17 12.56
CA ALA A 100 -3.21 12.62 12.55
C ALA A 100 -3.77 13.22 13.85
N LEU A 101 -4.80 12.61 14.43
CA LEU A 101 -5.40 13.05 15.71
C LEU A 101 -4.47 12.83 16.90
N CYS A 102 -3.62 11.81 16.87
CA CYS A 102 -2.62 11.53 17.90
C CYS A 102 -1.29 12.27 17.69
N GLY A 103 -1.20 13.18 16.73
CA GLY A 103 0.01 14.02 16.55
C GLY A 103 1.15 13.33 15.80
N LEU A 104 0.91 12.18 15.14
CA LEU A 104 1.95 11.52 14.36
C LEU A 104 2.29 12.30 13.07
N GLY A 105 1.42 13.21 12.63
CA GLY A 105 1.63 14.03 11.46
C GLY A 105 0.32 14.62 10.93
N TRP A 106 0.30 15.00 9.65
CA TRP A 106 -0.88 15.52 8.98
C TRP A 106 -1.21 14.72 7.72
N ILE A 107 -2.46 14.71 7.31
CA ILE A 107 -2.86 14.11 6.05
C ILE A 107 -2.53 15.07 4.90
N GLY A 108 -1.59 14.67 4.05
CA GLY A 108 -1.15 15.45 2.91
C GLY A 108 -2.17 15.51 1.76
N LYS A 109 -1.90 16.37 0.76
CA LYS A 109 -2.71 16.44 -0.46
C LYS A 109 -2.73 15.11 -1.23
N ASN A 110 -1.67 14.29 -1.12
CA ASN A 110 -1.61 12.92 -1.65
C ASN A 110 -2.34 11.87 -0.80
N LYS A 111 -3.07 12.27 0.25
CA LYS A 111 -3.81 11.41 1.17
C LYS A 111 -2.97 10.47 2.03
N MET A 112 -1.65 10.66 2.03
CA MET A 112 -0.77 9.96 2.96
C MET A 112 -0.68 10.73 4.29
N LEU A 113 -0.47 10.03 5.38
CA LEU A 113 -0.03 10.64 6.63
C LEU A 113 1.44 11.02 6.48
N ILE A 114 1.78 12.28 6.77
CA ILE A 114 3.13 12.82 6.60
C ILE A 114 3.65 13.29 7.97
N HIS A 115 4.76 12.72 8.39
CA HIS A 115 5.50 13.16 9.56
C HIS A 115 6.57 14.18 9.15
N SER A 116 6.78 15.23 9.95
CA SER A 116 7.68 16.34 9.59
C SER A 116 9.13 15.94 9.31
N LYS A 117 9.63 14.91 10.01
CA LYS A 117 10.99 14.36 9.86
C LYS A 117 11.04 13.08 9.02
N LEU A 118 10.08 12.16 9.19
CA LEU A 118 10.09 10.84 8.54
C LEU A 118 9.46 10.84 7.15
N GLY A 119 8.80 11.95 6.74
CA GLY A 119 8.04 11.94 5.49
C GLY A 119 6.80 11.06 5.60
N SER A 120 6.49 10.30 4.54
CA SER A 120 5.33 9.41 4.50
C SER A 120 5.68 7.92 4.34
N TYR A 121 6.96 7.58 4.34
CA TYR A 121 7.43 6.20 4.23
C TYR A 121 7.51 5.52 5.60
N PHE A 122 6.34 5.28 6.21
CA PHE A 122 6.20 4.53 7.45
C PHE A 122 4.85 3.80 7.48
N PHE A 123 4.83 2.65 8.14
CA PHE A 123 3.60 1.94 8.47
C PHE A 123 2.94 2.57 9.68
N ILE A 124 1.62 2.42 9.77
CA ILE A 124 0.82 2.93 10.88
C ILE A 124 0.19 1.76 11.61
N GLY A 125 0.46 1.66 12.91
CA GLY A 125 -0.26 0.79 13.80
C GLY A 125 -1.07 1.58 14.80
N VAL A 126 -2.19 1.01 15.25
CA VAL A 126 -3.10 1.62 16.22
C VAL A 126 -3.37 0.63 17.34
N ALA A 127 -3.15 1.03 18.58
CA ALA A 127 -3.58 0.29 19.74
C ALA A 127 -4.75 1.01 20.41
N LEU A 128 -5.89 0.31 20.50
CA LEU A 128 -7.09 0.76 21.21
C LEU A 128 -7.00 0.25 22.63
N MET A 129 -6.97 1.13 23.62
CA MET A 129 -6.70 0.76 25.03
C MET A 129 -7.89 1.08 25.94
N ASN A 130 -8.11 0.25 26.95
CA ASN A 130 -9.16 0.43 27.95
C ASN A 130 -8.76 1.38 29.09
N GLN A 131 -7.54 1.90 29.07
CA GLN A 131 -7.05 2.86 30.07
C GLN A 131 -7.18 4.30 29.53
N PRO A 132 -7.62 5.25 30.34
CA PRO A 132 -7.65 6.64 29.93
C PRO A 132 -6.24 7.23 29.84
N THR A 133 -6.10 8.33 29.12
CA THR A 133 -4.91 9.16 29.08
C THR A 133 -5.31 10.61 29.34
N ASP A 134 -4.40 11.38 29.95
CA ASP A 134 -4.56 12.82 30.15
C ASP A 134 -4.27 13.63 28.86
N GLN A 135 -3.78 12.97 27.83
CA GLN A 135 -3.46 13.57 26.54
C GLN A 135 -4.72 13.66 25.67
N GLY A 136 -5.10 14.89 25.34
CA GLY A 136 -6.11 15.14 24.31
C GLY A 136 -5.53 14.99 22.88
N PRO A 137 -6.37 15.21 21.86
CA PRO A 137 -5.91 15.20 20.47
C PRO A 137 -4.81 16.23 20.21
N VAL A 138 -3.75 15.83 19.50
CA VAL A 138 -2.64 16.69 19.10
C VAL A 138 -2.70 16.89 17.58
N LEU A 139 -3.23 18.02 17.15
CA LEU A 139 -3.38 18.31 15.72
C LEU A 139 -2.13 19.00 15.19
N ILE A 140 -1.46 18.36 14.24
CA ILE A 140 -0.36 18.95 13.48
C ILE A 140 -0.93 19.67 12.25
N PRO A 141 -0.68 20.97 12.06
CA PRO A 141 -1.17 21.67 10.88
C PRO A 141 -0.53 21.11 9.61
N SER A 142 -1.25 21.22 8.49
CA SER A 142 -0.73 20.75 7.21
C SER A 142 0.36 21.69 6.70
N TYR A 143 1.57 21.16 6.51
CA TYR A 143 2.69 21.89 5.89
C TYR A 143 2.77 21.73 4.37
N CYS A 144 1.72 21.21 3.71
CA CYS A 144 1.66 21.15 2.25
C CYS A 144 1.60 22.53 1.58
N GLY A 145 1.01 23.54 2.25
CA GLY A 145 0.93 24.91 1.74
C GLY A 145 0.44 24.97 0.29
N GLN A 146 1.11 25.72 -0.57
CA GLN A 146 0.82 25.84 -2.01
C GLN A 146 1.40 24.72 -2.86
N CYS A 147 2.18 23.79 -2.28
CA CYS A 147 2.79 22.70 -3.03
C CYS A 147 1.73 21.76 -3.66
N THR A 148 1.88 21.47 -4.95
CA THR A 148 1.00 20.58 -5.72
C THR A 148 1.76 19.43 -6.39
N ARG A 149 3.06 19.24 -6.09
CA ARG A 149 3.92 18.25 -6.78
C ARG A 149 3.32 16.86 -6.88
N CYS A 150 2.71 16.35 -5.80
CA CYS A 150 2.09 15.02 -5.78
C CYS A 150 0.84 14.93 -6.67
N LEU A 151 0.09 16.03 -6.81
CA LEU A 151 -1.09 16.08 -7.67
C LEU A 151 -0.67 16.05 -9.15
N THR A 152 0.32 16.89 -9.50
CA THR A 152 0.88 16.98 -10.86
C THR A 152 1.62 15.73 -11.30
N ALA A 153 2.31 15.04 -10.37
CA ALA A 153 3.06 13.83 -10.68
C ALA A 153 2.19 12.59 -10.90
N CYS A 154 0.90 12.65 -10.60
CA CYS A 154 0.00 11.51 -10.81
C CYS A 154 -0.34 11.36 -12.30
N PRO A 155 0.17 10.33 -13.00
CA PRO A 155 0.02 10.24 -14.45
C PRO A 155 -1.41 9.83 -14.88
N THR A 156 -2.24 9.45 -13.92
CA THR A 156 -3.63 9.04 -14.13
C THR A 156 -4.64 10.04 -13.57
N ASN A 157 -4.18 11.18 -13.07
CA ASN A 157 -5.02 12.22 -12.46
C ASN A 157 -5.98 11.65 -11.40
N ALA A 158 -5.48 10.76 -10.53
CA ALA A 158 -6.30 10.10 -9.52
C ALA A 158 -6.81 11.05 -8.42
N PHE A 159 -6.26 12.25 -8.30
CA PHE A 159 -6.72 13.27 -7.35
C PHE A 159 -7.76 14.16 -8.00
N THR A 160 -8.95 14.26 -7.39
CA THR A 160 -10.03 15.10 -7.89
C THR A 160 -9.83 16.57 -7.53
N GLU A 161 -10.51 17.48 -8.21
CA GLU A 161 -10.53 18.92 -7.89
C GLU A 161 -11.00 19.19 -6.47
N SER A 162 -11.98 18.41 -5.97
CA SER A 162 -12.44 18.47 -4.57
C SER A 162 -11.42 17.94 -3.56
N GLY A 163 -10.21 17.56 -4.01
CA GLY A 163 -9.15 17.07 -3.17
C GLY A 163 -9.36 15.63 -2.66
N GLN A 164 -10.21 14.83 -3.28
CA GLN A 164 -10.38 13.41 -2.96
C GLN A 164 -9.49 12.54 -3.84
N LEU A 165 -9.31 11.27 -3.45
CA LEU A 165 -8.65 10.25 -4.27
C LEU A 165 -9.70 9.37 -4.94
N ASN A 166 -9.70 9.32 -6.27
CA ASN A 166 -10.47 8.34 -7.03
C ASN A 166 -9.62 7.07 -7.22
N SER A 167 -9.90 6.04 -6.44
CA SER A 167 -9.16 4.78 -6.52
C SER A 167 -9.22 4.14 -7.91
N ASN A 168 -10.32 4.31 -8.65
CA ASN A 168 -10.45 3.75 -10.00
C ASN A 168 -9.35 4.22 -10.97
N GLN A 169 -8.72 5.34 -10.68
CA GLN A 169 -7.61 5.91 -11.47
C GLN A 169 -6.25 5.68 -10.79
N CYS A 170 -6.20 5.32 -9.50
CA CYS A 170 -4.95 5.15 -8.79
C CYS A 170 -4.22 3.87 -9.24
N ILE A 171 -2.96 4.00 -9.68
CA ILE A 171 -2.12 2.86 -10.10
C ILE A 171 -2.05 1.80 -8.99
N SER A 172 -1.95 2.22 -7.73
CA SER A 172 -1.92 1.28 -6.60
C SER A 172 -3.19 0.42 -6.56
N TYR A 173 -4.37 1.02 -6.70
CA TYR A 173 -5.62 0.26 -6.79
C TYR A 173 -5.67 -0.64 -8.03
N LEU A 174 -5.27 -0.12 -9.18
CA LEU A 174 -5.30 -0.86 -10.45
C LEU A 174 -4.42 -2.12 -10.40
N THR A 175 -3.28 -2.04 -9.72
CA THR A 175 -2.30 -3.14 -9.65
C THR A 175 -2.53 -4.09 -8.47
N LEU A 176 -3.17 -3.64 -7.39
CA LEU A 176 -3.32 -4.43 -6.15
C LEU A 176 -4.75 -4.90 -5.87
N GLU A 177 -5.78 -4.17 -6.33
CA GLU A 177 -7.16 -4.41 -5.94
C GLU A 177 -8.10 -4.73 -7.12
N LYS A 178 -7.86 -4.12 -8.29
CA LYS A 178 -8.72 -4.30 -9.45
C LYS A 178 -8.59 -5.71 -10.01
N ARG A 179 -9.63 -6.51 -9.82
CA ARG A 179 -9.70 -7.89 -10.32
C ARG A 179 -9.70 -7.93 -11.84
N VAL A 180 -9.20 -9.04 -12.39
CA VAL A 180 -9.37 -9.36 -13.81
C VAL A 180 -10.81 -9.85 -14.01
N GLU A 181 -11.52 -9.24 -14.95
CA GLU A 181 -12.87 -9.69 -15.32
C GLU A 181 -12.75 -10.97 -16.16
N SER A 182 -13.21 -12.10 -15.62
CA SER A 182 -13.29 -13.33 -16.39
C SER A 182 -14.49 -13.26 -17.34
N ASN A 183 -14.25 -13.31 -18.64
CA ASN A 183 -15.32 -13.39 -19.65
C ASN A 183 -15.94 -14.79 -19.76
N ASN A 184 -15.60 -15.75 -18.89
CA ASN A 184 -16.08 -17.12 -18.94
C ASN A 184 -16.66 -17.55 -17.59
N SER A 185 -17.98 -17.57 -17.51
CA SER A 185 -18.76 -18.19 -16.43
C SER A 185 -18.74 -19.73 -16.41
N GLU A 186 -18.01 -20.39 -17.32
CA GLU A 186 -18.10 -21.86 -17.52
C GLU A 186 -16.78 -22.64 -17.40
N LYS A 187 -15.65 -22.03 -17.07
CA LYS A 187 -14.42 -22.84 -16.88
C LYS A 187 -14.24 -23.21 -15.42
N THR A 188 -14.40 -24.51 -15.14
CA THR A 188 -14.10 -25.13 -13.84
C THR A 188 -12.65 -24.88 -13.44
N LYS A 189 -12.40 -24.79 -12.13
CA LYS A 189 -11.09 -24.48 -11.54
C LYS A 189 -9.93 -25.40 -11.97
N ASN A 190 -10.21 -26.52 -12.64
CA ASN A 190 -9.22 -27.52 -13.03
C ASN A 190 -8.73 -27.43 -14.48
N ASP A 191 -9.37 -26.65 -15.37
CA ASP A 191 -9.02 -26.63 -16.79
C ASP A 191 -8.02 -25.54 -17.19
N LEU A 192 -7.48 -24.81 -16.24
CA LEU A 192 -6.48 -23.78 -16.48
C LEU A 192 -5.07 -24.40 -16.55
N LYS A 193 -4.85 -25.35 -17.47
CA LYS A 193 -3.50 -25.65 -17.93
C LYS A 193 -2.88 -24.37 -18.51
N TRP A 194 -1.70 -24.07 -18.06
CA TRP A 194 -0.91 -22.90 -18.41
C TRP A 194 -0.44 -22.98 -19.89
N ASP A 195 -1.34 -22.76 -20.85
CA ASP A 195 -0.96 -22.55 -22.23
C ASP A 195 -0.43 -21.11 -22.38
N LYS A 196 0.89 -21.01 -22.52
CA LYS A 196 1.69 -19.78 -22.48
C LYS A 196 1.25 -18.79 -23.57
N GLU A 197 0.98 -19.27 -24.79
CA GLU A 197 0.73 -18.43 -25.97
C GLU A 197 -0.71 -17.90 -26.03
N ALA A 198 -1.69 -18.74 -25.74
CA ALA A 198 -3.10 -18.36 -25.74
C ALA A 198 -3.44 -17.34 -24.64
N ARG A 199 -2.69 -17.36 -23.53
CA ARG A 199 -2.89 -16.45 -22.39
C ARG A 199 -2.28 -15.06 -22.59
N VAL A 200 -1.07 -14.99 -23.14
CA VAL A 200 -0.42 -13.71 -23.47
C VAL A 200 -1.29 -12.89 -24.43
N ALA A 201 -1.97 -13.56 -25.37
CA ALA A 201 -2.88 -12.93 -26.32
C ALA A 201 -4.23 -12.51 -25.73
N SER A 202 -4.73 -13.21 -24.68
CA SER A 202 -6.09 -13.02 -24.16
C SER A 202 -6.20 -12.12 -22.92
N GLU A 203 -5.09 -11.78 -22.26
CA GLU A 203 -5.12 -10.98 -21.05
C GLU A 203 -5.37 -9.49 -21.36
N LYS A 204 -6.50 -9.01 -20.86
CA LYS A 204 -6.90 -7.60 -20.97
C LYS A 204 -5.91 -6.70 -20.23
N ARG A 205 -5.19 -5.85 -20.96
CA ARG A 205 -4.23 -4.90 -20.39
C ARG A 205 -4.93 -3.81 -19.56
N LEU A 206 -4.20 -3.23 -18.62
CA LEU A 206 -4.67 -2.03 -17.92
C LEU A 206 -4.54 -0.81 -18.86
N ASN A 207 -5.64 -0.12 -19.05
CA ASN A 207 -5.63 1.14 -19.79
C ASN A 207 -5.22 2.29 -18.85
N ALA A 208 -3.96 2.27 -18.40
CA ALA A 208 -3.39 3.29 -17.52
C ALA A 208 -1.86 3.30 -17.64
N PRO A 209 -1.19 4.46 -17.60
CA PRO A 209 0.26 4.56 -17.65
C PRO A 209 0.87 4.11 -16.32
N LEU A 210 1.30 2.85 -16.23
CA LEU A 210 1.82 2.25 -14.99
C LEU A 210 3.19 2.78 -14.58
N LYS A 211 3.95 3.39 -15.50
CA LYS A 211 5.29 3.94 -15.22
C LYS A 211 6.24 2.92 -14.57
N GLY A 212 6.19 1.66 -15.06
CA GLY A 212 6.96 0.54 -14.55
C GLY A 212 6.38 -0.14 -13.30
N PHE A 213 5.39 0.42 -12.61
CA PHE A 213 4.83 -0.16 -11.41
C PHE A 213 3.99 -1.41 -11.69
N VAL A 214 4.47 -2.56 -11.26
CA VAL A 214 3.77 -3.85 -11.36
C VAL A 214 2.94 -4.14 -10.10
N ALA A 215 3.27 -3.52 -8.97
CA ALA A 215 2.51 -3.64 -7.73
C ALA A 215 2.65 -2.37 -6.86
N GLY A 216 1.51 -1.77 -6.53
CA GLY A 216 1.47 -0.50 -5.81
C GLY A 216 1.93 0.69 -6.68
N CYS A 217 2.16 1.83 -6.04
CA CYS A 217 2.68 3.04 -6.69
C CYS A 217 3.13 4.06 -5.65
N ASP A 218 4.32 4.62 -5.81
CA ASP A 218 4.88 5.64 -4.91
C ASP A 218 5.06 7.02 -5.56
N LEU A 219 4.65 7.23 -6.80
CA LEU A 219 4.92 8.47 -7.55
C LEU A 219 4.55 9.74 -6.77
N CYS A 220 3.39 9.77 -6.11
CA CYS A 220 2.97 10.92 -5.30
C CYS A 220 3.76 11.09 -4.01
N GLN A 221 4.40 10.03 -3.51
CA GLN A 221 5.30 10.06 -2.35
C GLN A 221 6.73 10.43 -2.77
N GLU A 222 7.20 9.94 -3.92
CA GLU A 222 8.54 10.22 -4.46
C GLU A 222 8.80 11.70 -4.67
N VAL A 223 7.80 12.45 -5.12
CA VAL A 223 7.93 13.89 -5.36
C VAL A 223 7.66 14.76 -4.13
N CYS A 224 7.30 14.15 -3.00
CA CYS A 224 6.97 14.88 -1.77
C CYS A 224 8.24 15.41 -1.09
N PRO A 225 8.37 16.73 -0.88
CA PRO A 225 9.57 17.31 -0.28
C PRO A 225 9.91 16.75 1.11
N PHE A 226 8.92 16.30 1.86
CA PHE A 226 9.13 15.73 3.20
C PHE A 226 9.82 14.34 3.14
N ASN A 227 9.75 13.63 2.02
CA ASN A 227 10.46 12.37 1.83
C ASN A 227 11.96 12.58 1.48
N PHE A 228 12.36 13.76 1.00
CA PHE A 228 13.76 14.09 0.73
C PHE A 228 14.52 14.58 1.97
N LYS A 229 13.81 15.04 2.99
CA LYS A 229 14.40 15.66 4.19
C LYS A 229 14.92 14.66 5.22
N ARG A 230 14.74 13.37 5.00
CA ARG A 230 15.26 12.35 5.93
C ARG A 230 16.76 12.48 6.08
N THR A 231 17.21 12.59 7.32
CA THR A 231 18.64 12.58 7.65
C THR A 231 19.26 11.22 7.38
N LYS A 232 20.60 11.16 7.27
CA LYS A 232 21.32 9.88 7.13
C LYS A 232 21.02 8.95 8.32
N ALA A 233 20.93 9.47 9.53
CA ALA A 233 20.58 8.71 10.72
C ALA A 233 19.16 8.11 10.65
N GLU A 234 18.18 8.88 10.16
CA GLU A 234 16.79 8.42 9.99
C GLU A 234 16.64 7.42 8.84
N ARG A 235 17.57 7.41 7.86
CA ARG A 235 17.65 6.38 6.81
C ARG A 235 18.25 5.08 7.34
N ASN A 236 19.20 5.16 8.25
CA ASN A 236 19.87 4.00 8.84
C ASN A 236 19.00 3.27 9.90
N LEU A 237 17.81 3.76 10.23
CA LEU A 237 16.85 3.04 11.07
C LEU A 237 16.26 1.78 10.38
N VAL A 238 16.53 1.64 9.09
CA VAL A 238 16.13 0.48 8.30
C VAL A 238 17.36 -0.01 7.55
N GLU A 239 17.84 -1.20 7.85
CA GLU A 239 18.97 -1.80 7.14
C GLU A 239 18.63 -1.94 5.65
N GLU A 240 19.47 -1.32 4.81
CA GLU A 240 19.37 -1.39 3.36
C GLU A 240 20.12 -2.63 2.88
N ASP A 241 19.48 -3.79 2.97
CA ASP A 241 19.97 -4.98 2.30
C ASP A 241 19.45 -4.99 0.85
N PRO A 242 20.32 -5.16 -0.16
CA PRO A 242 19.88 -5.24 -1.55
C PRO A 242 18.92 -6.42 -1.70
N ASP A 243 17.68 -6.10 -1.99
CA ASP A 243 16.64 -7.10 -2.19
C ASP A 243 16.94 -7.90 -3.46
N GLU A 244 17.05 -9.20 -3.34
CA GLU A 244 16.92 -10.16 -4.44
C GLU A 244 15.47 -10.18 -4.97
N ILE A 245 14.94 -9.02 -5.36
CA ILE A 245 13.70 -9.00 -6.10
C ILE A 245 14.01 -9.35 -7.53
N LEU A 246 13.32 -10.35 -8.06
CA LEU A 246 13.39 -10.67 -9.47
C LEU A 246 13.10 -9.41 -10.29
N THR A 247 14.10 -8.97 -11.02
CA THR A 247 14.08 -7.72 -11.79
C THR A 247 13.95 -7.98 -13.28
N ASP A 248 14.11 -9.23 -13.71
CA ASP A 248 13.90 -9.64 -15.10
C ASP A 248 12.40 -9.88 -15.34
N ILE A 249 11.80 -9.01 -16.15
CA ILE A 249 10.37 -9.08 -16.49
C ILE A 249 10.02 -10.36 -17.24
N HIS A 250 10.94 -10.89 -18.06
CA HIS A 250 10.70 -12.13 -18.81
C HIS A 250 10.68 -13.33 -17.86
N ALA A 251 11.61 -13.41 -16.92
CA ALA A 251 11.61 -14.44 -15.90
C ALA A 251 10.34 -14.40 -15.04
N LEU A 252 9.85 -13.20 -14.68
CA LEU A 252 8.61 -13.02 -13.93
C LEU A 252 7.35 -13.40 -14.73
N ILE A 253 7.34 -13.18 -16.04
CA ILE A 253 6.24 -13.58 -16.92
C ILE A 253 6.21 -15.11 -17.09
N ASP A 254 7.39 -15.73 -17.15
CA ASP A 254 7.56 -17.17 -17.32
C ASP A 254 7.38 -17.96 -16.02
N GLU A 255 7.36 -17.27 -14.88
CA GLU A 255 7.15 -17.86 -13.55
C GLU A 255 5.80 -18.61 -13.49
N THR A 256 5.83 -19.84 -12.97
CA THR A 256 4.58 -20.61 -12.78
C THR A 256 3.73 -20.03 -11.66
N GLU A 257 2.43 -20.37 -11.62
CA GLU A 257 1.55 -19.93 -10.53
C GLU A 257 2.03 -20.45 -9.17
N GLU A 258 2.55 -21.67 -9.14
CA GLU A 258 3.07 -22.28 -7.93
C GLU A 258 4.31 -21.55 -7.44
N ASP A 259 5.26 -21.26 -8.32
CA ASP A 259 6.47 -20.52 -7.98
C ASP A 259 6.13 -19.08 -7.52
N TYR A 260 5.22 -18.41 -8.24
CA TYR A 260 4.70 -17.11 -7.80
C TYR A 260 4.15 -17.17 -6.38
N ARG A 261 3.21 -18.12 -6.11
CA ARG A 261 2.59 -18.26 -4.79
C ARG A 261 3.61 -18.59 -3.70
N LYS A 262 4.60 -19.42 -4.02
CA LYS A 262 5.70 -19.77 -3.10
C LYS A 262 6.55 -18.54 -2.77
N ARG A 263 6.93 -17.77 -3.79
CA ARG A 263 7.76 -16.58 -3.65
C ARG A 263 7.09 -15.48 -2.82
N VAL A 264 5.78 -15.22 -3.05
CA VAL A 264 5.08 -14.10 -2.39
C VAL A 264 4.43 -14.47 -1.05
N ARG A 265 4.44 -15.75 -0.63
CA ARG A 265 3.63 -16.29 0.48
C ARG A 265 3.76 -15.54 1.81
N LYS A 266 4.93 -15.00 2.10
CA LYS A 266 5.24 -14.30 3.37
C LYS A 266 5.38 -12.78 3.19
N THR A 267 4.91 -12.25 2.08
CA THR A 267 5.04 -10.83 1.75
C THR A 267 3.66 -10.20 1.53
N ALA A 268 3.58 -8.89 1.64
CA ALA A 268 2.36 -8.14 1.35
C ALA A 268 1.90 -8.27 -0.13
N LEU A 269 2.77 -8.75 -1.03
CA LEU A 269 2.45 -9.04 -2.42
C LEU A 269 1.51 -10.25 -2.57
N SER A 270 1.40 -11.13 -1.56
CA SER A 270 0.51 -12.32 -1.56
C SER A 270 -0.97 -11.98 -1.79
N ARG A 271 -1.38 -10.72 -1.55
CA ARG A 271 -2.74 -10.22 -1.83
C ARG A 271 -3.03 -10.07 -3.33
N VAL A 272 -2.01 -9.89 -4.17
CA VAL A 272 -2.15 -9.83 -5.62
C VAL A 272 -2.37 -11.24 -6.15
N LYS A 273 -3.41 -11.44 -6.95
CA LYS A 273 -3.69 -12.75 -7.54
C LYS A 273 -2.77 -12.99 -8.74
N PRO A 274 -2.45 -14.26 -9.07
CA PRO A 274 -1.56 -14.58 -10.19
C PRO A 274 -1.99 -13.98 -11.53
N ASP A 275 -3.29 -13.97 -11.80
CA ASP A 275 -3.91 -13.37 -13.00
C ASP A 275 -3.71 -11.84 -13.03
N MET A 276 -3.89 -11.18 -11.90
CA MET A 276 -3.62 -9.75 -11.76
C MET A 276 -2.14 -9.44 -11.90
N TRP A 277 -1.28 -10.25 -11.28
CA TRP A 277 0.18 -10.13 -11.36
C TRP A 277 0.65 -10.16 -12.82
N ARG A 278 0.24 -11.19 -13.55
CA ARG A 278 0.59 -11.38 -14.95
C ARG A 278 0.07 -10.23 -15.84
N ARG A 279 -1.20 -9.81 -15.65
CA ARG A 279 -1.77 -8.64 -16.34
C ARG A 279 -0.90 -7.39 -16.14
N ASN A 280 -0.45 -7.16 -14.91
CA ASN A 280 0.35 -5.97 -14.57
C ASN A 280 1.72 -6.02 -15.28
N LEU A 281 2.42 -7.17 -15.22
CA LEU A 281 3.68 -7.38 -15.92
C LEU A 281 3.55 -7.14 -17.43
N MET A 282 2.55 -7.76 -18.05
CA MET A 282 2.31 -7.60 -19.47
C MET A 282 1.95 -6.16 -19.87
N THR A 283 1.21 -5.45 -19.00
CA THR A 283 0.92 -4.03 -19.21
C THR A 283 2.20 -3.18 -19.19
N VAL A 284 3.09 -3.45 -18.23
CA VAL A 284 4.38 -2.74 -18.14
C VAL A 284 5.27 -3.05 -19.33
N LEU A 285 5.35 -4.32 -19.75
CA LEU A 285 6.13 -4.73 -20.92
C LEU A 285 5.65 -4.03 -22.20
N ASP A 286 4.35 -4.01 -22.45
CA ASP A 286 3.76 -3.33 -23.61
C ASP A 286 4.04 -1.81 -23.59
N GLN A 287 4.13 -1.19 -22.42
CA GLN A 287 4.44 0.23 -22.27
C GLN A 287 5.93 0.54 -22.42
N ALA A 288 6.81 -0.43 -22.18
CA ALA A 288 8.27 -0.28 -22.34
C ALA A 288 8.73 -0.47 -23.78
N SER A 289 7.97 -1.19 -24.63
CA SER A 289 8.33 -1.47 -26.04
C SER A 289 7.95 -0.30 -26.94
N PRO A 290 8.90 0.43 -27.56
CA PRO A 290 8.61 1.61 -28.37
C PRO A 290 7.94 1.31 -29.72
N GLU A 291 7.95 0.05 -30.20
CA GLU A 291 7.63 -0.30 -31.58
C GLU A 291 6.13 -0.35 -31.95
N LYS A 292 5.19 -0.06 -31.04
CA LYS A 292 3.74 -0.10 -31.31
C LYS A 292 3.06 1.26 -31.48
N LYS A 293 3.80 2.33 -31.79
CA LYS A 293 3.20 3.66 -31.97
C LYS A 293 2.84 4.05 -33.40
N GLU A 294 3.07 3.22 -34.38
CA GLU A 294 2.70 3.52 -35.79
C GLU A 294 1.86 2.38 -36.39
N LEU A 295 0.54 2.41 -36.10
CA LEU A 295 -0.42 1.88 -37.08
C LEU A 295 -0.78 3.05 -38.00
N PRO A 296 -0.52 2.95 -39.32
CA PRO A 296 -0.95 3.97 -40.25
C PRO A 296 -2.48 4.02 -40.27
N LYS A 297 -3.02 5.21 -40.11
CA LYS A 297 -4.43 5.46 -40.44
C LYS A 297 -4.56 5.37 -41.97
N ASN A 298 -5.18 4.32 -42.45
CA ASN A 298 -5.85 4.31 -43.73
C ASN A 298 -7.35 4.52 -43.53
#